data_497c9f5283e233fbeb08aca38e8d6591
#
_entry.id   497c9f5283e233fbeb08aca38e8d6591
#
_cell.length_a   1.000
_cell.length_b   1.000
_cell.length_c   1.000
_cell.angle_alpha   90.00
_cell.angle_beta   90.00
_cell.angle_gamma   90.00
#
_symmetry.space_group_name_H-M   'P 1'
#
loop_
_entity.id
_entity.type
_entity.pdbx_description
1 polymer ?
#
loop_
_entity_poly.entity_id
_entity_poly.type
_entity_poly.pdbx_seq_one_letter_code
_entity_poly.pdbx_strand_id
1 'polypeptide(L)'
;MTEEPQQDRESPLKQRREELGLTQRDIAQTLGKTVQTISNWETGIYEPKMTPREIKVLCRLLNWTLEEMPDEFGVVRSQSEDND
;
A
#
# COMPACT_ATOMS: atom_id res chain seq x y z
N MET A 1 15.46 -11.69 -19.39
CA MET A 1 15.53 -11.32 -19.02
C MET A 1 15.48 -10.74 -18.15
N THR A 2 15.50 -10.67 -17.84
CA THR A 2 15.48 -10.19 -17.13
C THR A 2 15.01 -9.70 -16.40
N GLU A 3 14.79 -9.34 -16.11
CA GLU A 3 14.38 -8.79 -15.50
C GLU A 3 13.89 -8.71 -14.67
N GLU A 4 13.37 -8.75 -14.31
CA GLU A 4 12.87 -8.68 -13.52
C GLU A 4 12.91 -8.54 -12.18
N PRO A 5 13.63 -8.35 -11.60
CA PRO A 5 13.78 -8.26 -10.17
C PRO A 5 12.97 -7.18 -9.54
N GLN A 6 12.65 -6.21 -10.32
CA GLN A 6 11.84 -5.14 -9.77
C GLN A 6 10.51 -5.59 -9.28
N GLN A 7 10.06 -6.70 -9.79
CA GLN A 7 8.75 -7.11 -9.37
C GLN A 7 8.67 -7.39 -7.90
N ASP A 8 9.77 -7.77 -7.31
CA ASP A 8 9.77 -8.03 -5.89
C ASP A 8 9.51 -6.80 -5.09
N ARG A 9 9.64 -5.65 -5.72
CA ARG A 9 9.53 -4.40 -5.01
C ARG A 9 8.21 -3.71 -5.23
N GLU A 10 7.28 -4.38 -5.85
CA GLU A 10 6.00 -3.75 -6.08
C GLU A 10 5.29 -3.48 -4.77
N SER A 11 4.45 -2.47 -4.81
CA SER A 11 3.70 -2.06 -3.65
C SER A 11 2.70 -3.13 -3.25
N PRO A 12 2.75 -3.62 -2.01
CA PRO A 12 1.75 -4.56 -1.55
C PRO A 12 0.34 -3.98 -1.61
N LEU A 13 0.21 -2.69 -1.36
CA LEU A 13 -1.09 -2.05 -1.45
C LEU A 13 -1.62 -2.07 -2.88
N LYS A 14 -0.76 -1.72 -3.82
CA LYS A 14 -1.17 -1.70 -5.22
C LYS A 14 -1.53 -3.10 -5.69
N GLN A 15 -0.73 -4.10 -5.32
CA GLN A 15 -1.00 -5.46 -5.73
C GLN A 15 -2.36 -5.93 -5.22
N ARG A 16 -2.63 -5.69 -3.95
CA ARG A 16 -3.88 -6.15 -3.38
C ARG A 16 -5.04 -5.41 -4.00
N ARG A 17 -4.88 -4.10 -4.18
CA ARG A 17 -5.90 -3.29 -4.81
C ARG A 17 -6.27 -3.85 -6.18
N GLU A 18 -5.25 -4.16 -6.96
CA GLU A 18 -5.49 -4.65 -8.33
C GLU A 18 -6.10 -6.05 -8.33
N GLU A 19 -5.70 -6.88 -7.38
CA GLU A 19 -6.31 -8.20 -7.26
C GLU A 19 -7.81 -8.10 -7.05
N LEU A 20 -8.24 -7.07 -6.36
CA LEU A 20 -9.66 -6.89 -6.05
C LEU A 20 -10.38 -6.02 -7.06
N GLY A 21 -9.66 -5.56 -8.09
CA GLY A 21 -10.28 -4.73 -9.11
C GLY A 21 -10.59 -3.32 -8.65
N LEU A 22 -9.87 -2.83 -7.65
CA LEU A 22 -10.11 -1.50 -7.10
C LEU A 22 -9.15 -0.49 -7.70
N THR A 23 -9.61 0.76 -7.80
CA THR A 23 -8.77 1.86 -8.25
C THR A 23 -8.25 2.62 -7.05
N GLN A 24 -7.24 3.46 -7.30
CA GLN A 24 -6.77 4.35 -6.25
C GLN A 24 -7.89 5.25 -5.76
N ARG A 25 -8.76 5.67 -6.67
CA ARG A 25 -9.89 6.49 -6.28
C ARG A 25 -10.81 5.76 -5.31
N ASP A 26 -11.04 4.48 -5.55
CA ASP A 26 -11.90 3.71 -4.66
C ASP A 26 -11.37 3.75 -3.23
N ILE A 27 -10.07 3.56 -3.08
CA ILE A 27 -9.47 3.58 -1.75
C ILE A 27 -9.54 4.99 -1.18
N ALA A 28 -9.21 5.98 -1.99
CA ALA A 28 -9.20 7.37 -1.53
C ALA A 28 -10.58 7.77 -1.02
N GLN A 29 -11.62 7.45 -1.78
CA GLN A 29 -12.97 7.82 -1.38
C GLN A 29 -13.39 7.11 -0.10
N THR A 30 -13.05 5.84 -0.01
CA THR A 30 -13.44 5.07 1.18
C THR A 30 -12.78 5.61 2.44
N LEU A 31 -11.53 6.04 2.31
CA LEU A 31 -10.77 6.54 3.46
C LEU A 31 -10.91 8.05 3.67
N GLY A 32 -11.58 8.74 2.76
CA GLY A 32 -11.66 10.19 2.87
C GLY A 32 -10.34 10.88 2.56
N LYS A 33 -9.56 10.31 1.69
CA LYS A 33 -8.26 10.85 1.30
C LYS A 33 -8.28 11.23 -0.17
N THR A 34 -7.17 11.77 -0.66
CA THR A 34 -7.06 12.09 -2.07
C THR A 34 -6.38 10.95 -2.81
N VAL A 35 -6.60 10.90 -4.12
CA VAL A 35 -5.91 9.93 -4.95
C VAL A 35 -4.40 10.12 -4.84
N GLN A 36 -3.95 11.37 -4.77
CA GLN A 36 -2.52 11.63 -4.65
C GLN A 36 -1.95 11.00 -3.38
N THR A 37 -2.70 11.03 -2.29
CA THR A 37 -2.25 10.41 -1.05
C THR A 37 -2.06 8.91 -1.26
N ILE A 38 -3.02 8.26 -1.90
CA ILE A 38 -2.91 6.83 -2.13
C ILE A 38 -1.73 6.53 -3.04
N SER A 39 -1.55 7.33 -4.07
CA SER A 39 -0.41 7.17 -4.97
C SER A 39 0.91 7.29 -4.20
N ASN A 40 1.00 8.27 -3.30
CA ASN A 40 2.22 8.45 -2.51
C ASN A 40 2.48 7.25 -1.62
N TRP A 41 1.43 6.64 -1.08
CA TRP A 41 1.61 5.43 -0.28
C TRP A 41 2.14 4.29 -1.14
N GLU A 42 1.61 4.15 -2.33
CA GLU A 42 2.01 3.04 -3.20
C GLU A 42 3.43 3.20 -3.72
N THR A 43 3.87 4.42 -3.90
CA THR A 43 5.23 4.66 -4.38
C THR A 43 6.26 4.70 -3.24
N GLY A 44 5.79 4.71 -1.99
CA GLY A 44 6.70 4.72 -0.86
C GLY A 44 7.25 6.09 -0.51
N ILE A 45 6.67 7.15 -1.09
CA ILE A 45 7.12 8.49 -0.77
C ILE A 45 6.83 8.85 0.67
N TYR A 46 5.66 8.45 1.16
CA TYR A 46 5.28 8.70 2.54
C TYR A 46 4.78 7.42 3.16
N GLU A 47 5.02 7.28 4.44
CA GLU A 47 4.39 6.22 5.21
C GLU A 47 2.94 6.60 5.49
N PRO A 48 2.04 5.65 5.36
CA PRO A 48 0.64 5.93 5.69
C PRO A 48 0.49 6.23 7.17
N LYS A 49 -0.25 7.28 7.46
CA LYS A 49 -0.60 7.61 8.82
C LYS A 49 -2.11 7.51 8.92
N MET A 50 -2.57 6.55 9.67
CA MET A 50 -3.99 6.27 9.74
C MET A 50 -4.42 6.12 11.17
N THR A 51 -5.63 6.60 11.44
CA THR A 51 -6.26 6.32 12.72
C THR A 51 -6.67 4.86 12.77
N PRO A 52 -6.92 4.33 13.96
CA PRO A 52 -7.43 2.95 14.05
C PRO A 52 -8.69 2.74 13.22
N ARG A 53 -9.57 3.74 13.17
CA ARG A 53 -10.77 3.61 12.35
C ARG A 53 -10.43 3.44 10.89
N GLU A 54 -9.48 4.25 10.41
CA GLU A 54 -9.08 4.16 9.01
C GLU A 54 -8.45 2.81 8.70
N ILE A 55 -7.68 2.29 9.64
CA ILE A 55 -7.07 0.97 9.45
C ILE A 55 -8.15 -0.09 9.33
N LYS A 56 -9.17 -0.02 10.18
CA LYS A 56 -10.26 -0.98 10.10
C LYS A 56 -10.99 -0.89 8.76
N VAL A 57 -11.22 0.32 8.29
CA VAL A 57 -11.90 0.53 7.02
C VAL A 57 -11.06 -0.03 5.89
N LEU A 58 -9.78 0.24 5.91
CA LEU A 58 -8.89 -0.23 4.85
C LEU A 58 -8.84 -1.76 4.84
N CYS A 59 -8.70 -2.37 6.00
CA CYS A 59 -8.67 -3.83 6.07
C CYS A 59 -9.95 -4.42 5.52
N ARG A 60 -11.08 -3.81 5.83
CA ARG A 60 -12.35 -4.31 5.33
C ARG A 60 -12.43 -4.17 3.82
N LEU A 61 -12.00 -3.02 3.31
CA LEU A 61 -12.06 -2.76 1.87
C LEU A 61 -11.16 -3.73 1.11
N LEU A 62 -9.98 -4.00 1.61
CA LEU A 62 -9.01 -4.85 0.94
C LEU A 62 -9.11 -6.31 1.36
N ASN A 63 -10.07 -6.60 2.22
CA ASN A 63 -10.30 -7.96 2.69
C ASN A 63 -9.04 -8.52 3.34
N TRP A 64 -8.37 -7.71 4.12
CA TRP A 64 -7.22 -8.10 4.90
C TRP A 64 -7.63 -8.28 6.34
N THR A 65 -7.03 -9.26 7.00
CA THR A 65 -7.02 -9.24 8.46
C THR A 65 -5.89 -8.31 8.88
N LEU A 66 -5.91 -7.93 10.14
CA LEU A 66 -4.85 -7.06 10.63
C LEU A 66 -3.48 -7.72 10.48
N GLU A 67 -3.44 -9.03 10.65
CA GLU A 67 -2.19 -9.75 10.52
C GLU A 67 -1.71 -9.83 9.08
N GLU A 68 -2.64 -9.87 8.14
CA GLU A 68 -2.27 -9.92 6.72
C GLU A 68 -1.84 -8.58 6.18
N MET A 69 -2.18 -7.51 6.90
CA MET A 69 -1.84 -6.18 6.45
C MET A 69 -0.33 -6.01 6.44
N PRO A 70 0.24 -5.58 5.31
CA PRO A 70 1.69 -5.45 5.25
C PRO A 70 2.17 -4.29 6.12
N ASP A 71 3.42 -4.38 6.53
CA ASP A 71 4.01 -3.30 7.30
C ASP A 71 4.27 -2.08 6.46
N GLU A 72 4.48 -2.28 5.17
CA GLU A 72 4.74 -1.18 4.25
C GLU A 72 3.81 -1.29 3.07
N PHE A 73 3.26 -0.17 2.67
CA PHE A 73 2.34 -0.14 1.53
C PHE A 73 3.05 0.19 0.23
N GLY A 74 4.20 0.80 0.29
CA GLY A 74 4.89 1.25 -0.91
C GLY A 74 5.91 0.27 -1.40
N VAL A 75 6.70 0.72 -2.34
CA VAL A 75 7.77 -0.08 -2.90
C VAL A 75 8.78 -0.38 -1.81
N VAL A 76 9.14 -1.65 -1.68
CA VAL A 76 10.07 -2.07 -0.65
C VAL A 76 11.49 -1.76 -1.11
N ARG A 77 12.27 -1.16 -0.22
CA ARG A 77 13.65 -0.83 -0.52
C ARG A 77 14.56 -1.68 0.34
N SER A 78 15.43 -2.38 -0.31
CA SER A 78 16.25 -3.32 0.41
C SER A 78 17.33 -2.68 1.23
N GLN A 79 17.73 -1.47 0.85
CA GLN A 79 18.83 -0.85 1.56
C GLN A 79 18.42 -0.22 2.85
N SER A 80 17.21 -0.32 3.19
CA SER A 80 16.72 0.40 4.35
C SER A 80 17.50 0.08 5.58
N GLU A 81 18.11 -1.05 5.57
CA GLU A 81 18.79 -1.29 6.73
C GLU A 81 20.02 -0.55 6.83
N ASP A 82 20.41 -0.06 6.38
CA ASP A 82 21.46 0.60 6.65
C ASP A 82 21.52 1.47 7.49
N ASN A 83 21.26 1.57 7.81
CA ASN A 83 21.25 2.37 8.53
C ASN A 83 21.62 2.39 9.45
N ASP A 84 21.77 2.03 9.63
CA ASP A 84 22.01 2.05 10.45
C ASP A 84 22.54 2.13 10.78
#